data_0fe39773f3967cd9fd864ad42341b3c1
#
_entry.id   0fe39773f3967cd9fd864ad42341b3c1
#
_cell.length_a   1.000
_cell.length_b   1.000
_cell.length_c   1.000
_cell.angle_alpha   90.00
_cell.angle_beta   90.00
_cell.angle_gamma   90.00
#
_symmetry.space_group_name_H-M   'P 1'
#
loop_
_entity.id
_entity.type
_entity.pdbx_description
1 polymer ?
#
loop_
_entity_poly.entity_id
_entity_poly.type
_entity_poly.pdbx_seq_one_letter_code
_entity_poly.pdbx_strand_id
1 'polypeptide(L)'
;SGCDMGLDLSINGLYSRRMNTIRPAQGRRKAVIVDVDGTLCDVSSVRHHVLTKPKNFDAFHASSIDCPPHQQAIDFCRKHFQSGHAIVVVTARMQKWHNITRAWLDMHMPVPFDGPFHRQDGDIRPDVQVKREIHRYLSQHYDIRHACDDNPKVVALWEDLGIPVEIVPGWDEREVTSV
;
A
#
# COMPACT_ATOMS: atom_id res chain seq x y z
N SER A 1 14.34 36.38 15.85
CA SER A 1 13.08 35.69 16.01
C SER A 1 13.00 34.58 14.94
N GLY A 2 13.56 33.41 15.29
CA GLY A 2 13.51 32.22 14.45
C GLY A 2 12.20 31.48 14.68
N CYS A 3 11.35 31.34 13.66
CA CYS A 3 10.29 30.36 13.66
C CYS A 3 10.93 28.99 13.44
N ASP A 4 11.07 28.25 14.52
CA ASP A 4 11.35 26.83 14.51
C ASP A 4 10.07 26.12 14.00
N MET A 5 10.04 25.85 12.69
CA MET A 5 9.01 24.97 12.13
C MET A 5 9.42 23.53 12.42
N GLY A 6 9.08 23.07 13.62
CA GLY A 6 9.20 21.68 14.00
C GLY A 6 8.58 20.79 12.92
N LEU A 7 9.39 19.94 12.32
CA LEU A 7 8.93 18.92 11.38
C LEU A 7 8.04 17.93 12.15
N ASP A 8 6.73 18.04 11.97
CA ASP A 8 5.81 17.00 12.42
C ASP A 8 6.07 15.73 11.60
N LEU A 9 6.90 14.85 12.19
CA LEU A 9 7.28 13.55 11.63
C LEU A 9 6.24 12.47 11.93
N SER A 10 5.05 12.86 12.42
CA SER A 10 3.93 11.94 12.57
C SER A 10 3.44 11.45 11.20
N ILE A 11 2.74 10.29 11.18
CA ILE A 11 2.08 9.79 9.97
C ILE A 11 1.23 10.89 9.33
N ASN A 12 0.52 11.67 10.13
CA ASN A 12 -0.29 12.79 9.67
C ASN A 12 0.54 13.85 8.93
N GLY A 13 1.73 14.17 9.42
CA GLY A 13 2.64 15.13 8.78
C GLY A 13 3.19 14.66 7.44
N LEU A 14 3.52 13.36 7.31
CA LEU A 14 4.03 12.79 6.07
C LEU A 14 2.97 12.76 4.96
N TYR A 15 1.73 12.46 5.29
CA TYR A 15 0.63 12.36 4.32
C TYR A 15 0.02 13.73 3.99
N SER A 16 -0.01 14.67 4.95
CA SER A 16 -0.58 16.02 4.78
C SER A 16 0.07 16.82 3.65
N ARG A 17 1.40 16.69 3.47
CA ARG A 17 2.11 17.44 2.41
C ARG A 17 1.73 17.05 0.98
N ARG A 18 1.18 15.83 0.79
CA ARG A 18 0.80 15.32 -0.54
C ARG A 18 -0.66 15.55 -0.90
N MET A 19 -1.48 15.86 0.12
CA MET A 19 -2.93 16.01 -0.01
C MET A 19 -3.40 17.45 -0.18
N ASN A 20 -2.48 18.43 -0.21
CA ASN A 20 -2.79 19.87 -0.26
C ASN A 20 -3.52 20.35 -1.55
N THR A 21 -3.92 19.42 -2.42
CA THR A 21 -4.74 19.72 -3.61
C THR A 21 -6.17 19.20 -3.53
N ILE A 22 -6.55 18.53 -2.44
CA ILE A 22 -7.92 18.01 -2.29
C ILE A 22 -8.76 19.03 -1.55
N ARG A 23 -9.58 19.81 -2.28
CA ARG A 23 -10.59 20.70 -1.71
C ARG A 23 -11.66 19.86 -0.99
N PRO A 24 -12.02 20.16 0.27
CA PRO A 24 -13.16 19.55 0.91
C PRO A 24 -14.44 20.31 0.46
N ALA A 25 -15.04 19.85 -0.62
CA ALA A 25 -16.41 20.25 -0.96
C ALA A 25 -17.10 19.11 -1.72
N GLN A 26 -18.18 18.60 -1.15
CA GLN A 26 -19.04 17.53 -1.65
C GLN A 26 -18.49 16.11 -1.39
N GLY A 27 -18.83 15.50 -0.25
CA GLY A 27 -18.70 14.08 0.04
C GLY A 27 -17.30 13.50 -0.17
N ARG A 28 -16.87 12.61 0.70
CA ARG A 28 -15.57 11.91 0.51
C ARG A 28 -15.58 11.17 -0.83
N ARG A 29 -14.48 11.29 -1.59
CA ARG A 29 -14.33 10.60 -2.87
C ARG A 29 -14.31 9.09 -2.65
N LYS A 30 -15.15 8.35 -3.38
CA LYS A 30 -15.11 6.89 -3.36
C LYS A 30 -13.75 6.40 -3.84
N ALA A 31 -13.19 5.44 -3.12
CA ALA A 31 -11.85 4.91 -3.42
C ALA A 31 -11.76 3.42 -3.13
N VAL A 32 -10.75 2.79 -3.70
CA VAL A 32 -10.34 1.43 -3.39
C VAL A 32 -8.87 1.42 -2.98
N ILE A 33 -8.51 0.55 -2.04
CA ILE A 33 -7.14 0.33 -1.59
C ILE A 33 -6.55 -0.84 -2.37
N VAL A 34 -5.29 -0.71 -2.79
CA VAL A 34 -4.53 -1.82 -3.40
C VAL A 34 -3.13 -1.89 -2.79
N ASP A 35 -2.73 -3.10 -2.39
CA ASP A 35 -1.40 -3.39 -1.88
C ASP A 35 -0.36 -3.54 -3.01
N VAL A 36 0.93 -3.49 -2.67
CA VAL A 36 2.03 -3.61 -3.63
C VAL A 36 2.61 -5.01 -3.66
N ASP A 37 3.30 -5.45 -2.60
CA ASP A 37 4.06 -6.69 -2.59
C ASP A 37 3.17 -7.93 -2.53
N GLY A 38 3.24 -8.77 -3.56
CA GLY A 38 2.39 -9.95 -3.70
C GLY A 38 0.99 -9.66 -4.23
N THR A 39 0.62 -8.38 -4.40
CA THR A 39 -0.68 -7.94 -4.91
C THR A 39 -0.51 -7.30 -6.28
N LEU A 40 -0.10 -6.03 -6.37
CA LEU A 40 0.21 -5.42 -7.67
C LEU A 40 1.50 -6.00 -8.26
N CYS A 41 2.53 -6.15 -7.43
CA CYS A 41 3.86 -6.60 -7.82
C CYS A 41 4.02 -8.09 -7.49
N ASP A 42 4.27 -8.92 -8.49
CA ASP A 42 4.59 -10.33 -8.30
C ASP A 42 6.02 -10.49 -7.81
N VAL A 43 6.17 -10.53 -6.49
CA VAL A 43 7.46 -10.64 -5.80
C VAL A 43 7.95 -12.09 -5.62
N SER A 44 7.32 -13.07 -6.27
CA SER A 44 7.67 -14.49 -6.11
C SER A 44 9.15 -14.78 -6.41
N SER A 45 9.73 -14.14 -7.41
CA SER A 45 11.14 -14.30 -7.80
C SER A 45 12.13 -13.74 -6.78
N VAL A 46 11.73 -12.78 -5.95
CA VAL A 46 12.59 -12.11 -4.95
C VAL A 46 12.27 -12.50 -3.52
N ARG A 47 11.21 -13.28 -3.31
CA ARG A 47 10.73 -13.70 -1.99
C ARG A 47 11.78 -14.47 -1.18
N HIS A 48 12.72 -15.17 -1.83
CA HIS A 48 13.79 -15.90 -1.18
C HIS A 48 14.64 -15.01 -0.25
N HIS A 49 14.74 -13.70 -0.51
CA HIS A 49 15.46 -12.77 0.35
C HIS A 49 14.85 -12.62 1.75
N VAL A 50 13.56 -12.94 1.93
CA VAL A 50 12.83 -12.74 3.19
C VAL A 50 12.26 -14.02 3.79
N LEU A 51 12.38 -15.18 3.11
CA LEU A 51 11.94 -16.47 3.62
C LEU A 51 12.95 -17.11 4.59
N THR A 52 14.23 -16.79 4.44
CA THR A 52 15.30 -17.33 5.30
C THR A 52 15.83 -16.26 6.24
N LYS A 53 16.31 -16.68 7.42
CA LYS A 53 16.98 -15.78 8.38
C LYS A 53 18.49 -15.75 8.13
N PRO A 54 19.14 -14.56 8.22
CA PRO A 54 18.53 -13.24 8.46
C PRO A 54 17.77 -12.74 7.23
N LYS A 55 16.59 -12.16 7.44
CA LYS A 55 15.78 -11.56 6.35
C LYS A 55 16.51 -10.36 5.76
N ASN A 56 16.60 -10.30 4.44
CA ASN A 56 17.21 -9.19 3.71
C ASN A 56 16.16 -8.38 2.96
N PHE A 57 15.47 -7.50 3.69
CA PHE A 57 14.46 -6.62 3.10
C PHE A 57 15.05 -5.61 2.11
N ASP A 58 16.31 -5.20 2.28
CA ASP A 58 16.95 -4.26 1.37
C ASP A 58 17.15 -4.92 -0.01
N ALA A 59 17.66 -6.14 -0.07
CA ALA A 59 17.78 -6.89 -1.33
C ALA A 59 16.39 -7.19 -1.93
N PHE A 60 15.42 -7.56 -1.12
CA PHE A 60 14.05 -7.82 -1.55
C PHE A 60 13.45 -6.61 -2.26
N HIS A 61 13.47 -5.44 -1.62
CA HIS A 61 12.89 -4.24 -2.20
C HIS A 61 13.69 -3.70 -3.38
N ALA A 62 15.03 -3.72 -3.33
CA ALA A 62 15.86 -3.29 -4.43
C ALA A 62 15.61 -4.14 -5.70
N SER A 63 15.48 -5.46 -5.56
CA SER A 63 15.24 -6.37 -6.67
C SER A 63 13.81 -6.35 -7.19
N SER A 64 12.86 -5.80 -6.43
CA SER A 64 11.44 -5.79 -6.81
C SER A 64 11.14 -4.89 -8.01
N ILE A 65 12.05 -4.00 -8.40
CA ILE A 65 11.86 -3.13 -9.57
C ILE A 65 11.70 -3.92 -10.87
N ASP A 66 12.31 -5.11 -10.95
CA ASP A 66 12.26 -5.98 -12.13
C ASP A 66 11.12 -7.02 -12.07
N CYS A 67 10.33 -7.03 -10.99
CA CYS A 67 9.22 -7.96 -10.84
C CYS A 67 8.04 -7.57 -11.75
N PRO A 68 7.36 -8.55 -12.37
CA PRO A 68 6.19 -8.28 -13.20
C PRO A 68 4.96 -7.91 -12.36
N PRO A 69 3.95 -7.26 -12.97
CA PRO A 69 2.67 -7.04 -12.32
C PRO A 69 1.82 -8.32 -12.28
N HIS A 70 0.98 -8.44 -11.26
CA HIS A 70 -0.14 -9.39 -11.25
C HIS A 70 -1.31 -8.85 -12.07
N GLN A 71 -1.69 -9.57 -13.12
CA GLN A 71 -2.75 -9.12 -14.01
C GLN A 71 -4.09 -8.95 -13.30
N GLN A 72 -4.42 -9.81 -12.33
CA GLN A 72 -5.65 -9.72 -11.54
C GLN A 72 -5.74 -8.38 -10.78
N ALA A 73 -4.66 -7.93 -10.15
CA ALA A 73 -4.63 -6.65 -9.44
C ALA A 73 -4.67 -5.45 -10.40
N ILE A 74 -4.02 -5.56 -11.55
CA ILE A 74 -4.11 -4.56 -12.62
C ILE A 74 -5.54 -4.41 -13.14
N ASP A 75 -6.23 -5.51 -13.36
CA ASP A 75 -7.63 -5.52 -13.83
C ASP A 75 -8.58 -4.99 -12.75
N PHE A 76 -8.34 -5.28 -11.48
CA PHE A 76 -9.04 -4.67 -10.35
C PHE A 76 -8.92 -3.13 -10.40
N CYS A 77 -7.72 -2.60 -10.59
CA CYS A 77 -7.50 -1.16 -10.69
C CYS A 77 -8.26 -0.54 -11.86
N ARG A 78 -8.19 -1.15 -13.05
CA ARG A 78 -8.92 -0.66 -14.24
C ARG A 78 -10.42 -0.64 -14.02
N LYS A 79 -10.99 -1.74 -13.53
CA LYS A 79 -12.43 -1.89 -13.27
C LYS A 79 -12.93 -0.82 -12.31
N HIS A 80 -12.25 -0.63 -11.20
CA HIS A 80 -12.67 0.33 -10.20
C HIS A 80 -12.48 1.78 -10.63
N PHE A 81 -11.40 2.08 -11.36
CA PHE A 81 -11.20 3.41 -11.94
C PHE A 81 -12.30 3.74 -12.96
N GLN A 82 -12.67 2.81 -13.83
CA GLN A 82 -13.77 2.98 -14.79
C GLN A 82 -15.12 3.17 -14.10
N SER A 83 -15.29 2.63 -12.90
CA SER A 83 -16.47 2.84 -12.05
C SER A 83 -16.44 4.15 -11.25
N GLY A 84 -15.44 5.01 -11.48
CA GLY A 84 -15.32 6.32 -10.82
C GLY A 84 -14.66 6.31 -9.45
N HIS A 85 -14.02 5.20 -9.06
CA HIS A 85 -13.27 5.14 -7.81
C HIS A 85 -11.85 5.67 -7.98
N ALA A 86 -11.33 6.38 -6.99
CA ALA A 86 -9.90 6.63 -6.85
C ALA A 86 -9.16 5.32 -6.56
N ILE A 87 -7.99 5.14 -7.14
CA ILE A 87 -7.09 4.03 -6.79
C ILE A 87 -6.07 4.55 -5.80
N VAL A 88 -6.06 3.98 -4.59
CA VAL A 88 -5.16 4.37 -3.50
C VAL A 88 -4.20 3.24 -3.20
N VAL A 89 -2.93 3.47 -3.47
CA VAL A 89 -1.88 2.46 -3.24
C VAL A 89 -1.38 2.55 -1.81
N VAL A 90 -1.46 1.43 -1.09
CA VAL A 90 -1.04 1.30 0.32
C VAL A 90 -0.02 0.17 0.43
N THR A 91 1.10 0.41 1.09
CA THR A 91 2.15 -0.59 1.21
C THR A 91 2.77 -0.63 2.61
N ALA A 92 3.17 -1.82 3.06
CA ALA A 92 3.96 -1.99 4.27
C ALA A 92 5.45 -1.68 4.07
N ARG A 93 5.89 -1.37 2.87
CA ARG A 93 7.27 -0.89 2.63
C ARG A 93 7.53 0.39 3.41
N MET A 94 8.74 0.54 3.94
CA MET A 94 9.18 1.78 4.59
C MET A 94 9.28 2.93 3.58
N GLN A 95 9.13 4.15 4.06
CA GLN A 95 9.18 5.38 3.26
C GLN A 95 10.49 5.52 2.48
N LYS A 96 11.62 5.02 2.99
CA LYS A 96 12.91 5.01 2.29
C LYS A 96 12.85 4.33 0.91
N TRP A 97 11.91 3.41 0.69
CA TRP A 97 11.68 2.71 -0.57
C TRP A 97 10.72 3.42 -1.52
N HIS A 98 10.34 4.67 -1.21
CA HIS A 98 9.35 5.41 -1.99
C HIS A 98 9.73 5.52 -3.46
N ASN A 99 10.97 5.90 -3.76
CA ASN A 99 11.38 6.19 -5.14
C ASN A 99 11.33 4.95 -6.03
N ILE A 100 11.81 3.81 -5.54
CA ILE A 100 11.77 2.54 -6.29
C ILE A 100 10.34 2.02 -6.43
N THR A 101 9.52 2.16 -5.38
CA THR A 101 8.10 1.78 -5.42
C THR A 101 7.34 2.64 -6.41
N ARG A 102 7.57 3.95 -6.39
CA ARG A 102 6.95 4.89 -7.32
C ARG A 102 7.37 4.62 -8.76
N ALA A 103 8.65 4.37 -9.02
CA ALA A 103 9.15 4.04 -10.35
C ALA A 103 8.48 2.77 -10.90
N TRP A 104 8.34 1.73 -10.07
CA TRP A 104 7.65 0.51 -10.46
C TRP A 104 6.16 0.78 -10.79
N LEU A 105 5.47 1.54 -9.94
CA LEU A 105 4.07 1.90 -10.16
C LEU A 105 3.89 2.74 -11.44
N ASP A 106 4.75 3.70 -11.70
CA ASP A 106 4.69 4.53 -12.91
C ASP A 106 4.89 3.71 -14.19
N MET A 107 5.65 2.61 -14.13
CA MET A 107 5.83 1.69 -15.26
C MET A 107 4.62 0.77 -15.51
N HIS A 108 3.91 0.35 -14.47
CA HIS A 108 2.97 -0.75 -14.56
C HIS A 108 1.50 -0.37 -14.31
N MET A 109 1.23 0.75 -13.62
CA MET A 109 -0.14 1.14 -13.34
C MET A 109 -0.84 1.65 -14.60
N PRO A 110 -1.99 1.07 -14.96
CA PRO A 110 -2.69 1.43 -16.19
C PRO A 110 -3.59 2.66 -16.05
N VAL A 111 -3.76 3.15 -14.81
CA VAL A 111 -4.67 4.24 -14.45
C VAL A 111 -4.01 5.15 -13.41
N PRO A 112 -4.46 6.40 -13.28
CA PRO A 112 -4.00 7.29 -12.22
C PRO A 112 -4.22 6.70 -10.82
N PHE A 113 -3.32 6.99 -9.91
CA PHE A 113 -3.39 6.53 -8.53
C PHE A 113 -2.87 7.58 -7.54
N ASP A 114 -3.36 7.48 -6.30
CA ASP A 114 -2.90 8.27 -5.17
C ASP A 114 -1.95 7.42 -4.31
N GLY A 115 -0.92 8.04 -3.76
CA GLY A 115 0.12 7.35 -3.00
C GLY A 115 1.41 7.12 -3.80
N PRO A 116 2.18 6.08 -3.48
CA PRO A 116 1.95 5.06 -2.44
C PRO A 116 2.05 5.61 -1.02
N PHE A 117 1.17 5.11 -0.13
CA PHE A 117 1.19 5.39 1.30
C PHE A 117 1.99 4.31 2.01
N HIS A 118 3.05 4.71 2.67
CA HIS A 118 4.08 3.83 3.22
C HIS A 118 4.00 3.71 4.74
N ARG A 119 4.61 2.64 5.27
CA ARG A 119 5.10 2.56 6.64
C ARG A 119 6.18 3.62 6.88
N GLN A 120 6.24 4.19 8.06
CA GLN A 120 7.36 5.07 8.46
C GLN A 120 8.67 4.27 8.54
N ASP A 121 9.79 4.96 8.30
CA ASP A 121 11.10 4.36 8.49
C ASP A 121 11.31 4.01 9.97
N GLY A 122 11.83 2.80 10.22
CA GLY A 122 12.03 2.28 11.58
C GLY A 122 10.78 1.72 12.26
N ASP A 123 9.60 1.79 11.66
CA ASP A 123 8.40 1.14 12.19
C ASP A 123 8.46 -0.37 11.94
N ILE A 124 8.58 -1.15 13.01
CA ILE A 124 8.70 -2.62 12.99
C ILE A 124 7.39 -3.34 13.37
N ARG A 125 6.29 -2.59 13.53
CA ARG A 125 4.99 -3.18 13.88
C ARG A 125 4.50 -4.13 12.77
N PRO A 126 3.63 -5.11 13.09
CA PRO A 126 3.01 -5.96 12.07
C PRO A 126 2.26 -5.15 11.00
N ASP A 127 2.25 -5.65 9.77
CA ASP A 127 1.61 -4.99 8.61
C ASP A 127 0.14 -4.63 8.87
N VAL A 128 -0.59 -5.50 9.59
CA VAL A 128 -1.99 -5.27 9.98
C VAL A 128 -2.15 -3.97 10.79
N GLN A 129 -1.23 -3.71 11.73
CA GLN A 129 -1.29 -2.51 12.55
C GLN A 129 -0.99 -1.26 11.73
N VAL A 130 0.03 -1.33 10.89
CA VAL A 130 0.43 -0.24 9.99
C VAL A 130 -0.70 0.09 9.00
N LYS A 131 -1.25 -0.92 8.32
CA LYS A 131 -2.33 -0.73 7.35
C LYS A 131 -3.63 -0.25 8.01
N ARG A 132 -3.93 -0.67 9.24
CA ARG A 132 -5.07 -0.14 10.02
C ARG A 132 -4.91 1.36 10.29
N GLU A 133 -3.71 1.80 10.61
CA GLU A 133 -3.42 3.21 10.88
C GLU A 133 -3.49 4.05 9.60
N ILE A 134 -2.92 3.56 8.50
CA ILE A 134 -3.03 4.20 7.18
C ILE A 134 -4.51 4.30 6.77
N HIS A 135 -5.30 3.23 6.95
CA HIS A 135 -6.73 3.25 6.66
C HIS A 135 -7.46 4.32 7.48
N ARG A 136 -7.18 4.44 8.78
CA ARG A 136 -7.78 5.46 9.64
C ARG A 136 -7.52 6.87 9.11
N TYR A 137 -6.31 7.14 8.65
CA TYR A 137 -5.96 8.40 8.00
C TYR A 137 -6.73 8.59 6.68
N LEU A 138 -6.70 7.58 5.80
CA LEU A 138 -7.34 7.65 4.48
C LEU A 138 -8.86 7.83 4.59
N SER A 139 -9.51 7.25 5.60
CA SER A 139 -10.95 7.35 5.83
C SER A 139 -11.43 8.77 6.15
N GLN A 140 -10.52 9.68 6.47
CA GLN A 140 -10.85 11.11 6.63
C GLN A 140 -11.05 11.80 5.28
N HIS A 141 -10.43 11.27 4.21
CA HIS A 141 -10.38 11.88 2.88
C HIS A 141 -11.15 11.07 1.82
N TYR A 142 -11.24 9.77 2.00
CA TYR A 142 -11.87 8.84 1.07
C TYR A 142 -12.99 8.05 1.74
N ASP A 143 -13.97 7.67 0.93
CA ASP A 143 -14.95 6.64 1.23
C ASP A 143 -14.44 5.32 0.63
N ILE A 144 -13.76 4.52 1.45
CA ILE A 144 -13.11 3.28 1.01
C ILE A 144 -14.17 2.20 0.77
N ARG A 145 -14.27 1.71 -0.46
CA ARG A 145 -15.31 0.79 -0.90
C ARG A 145 -14.87 -0.65 -1.09
N HIS A 146 -13.63 -0.87 -1.50
CA HIS A 146 -13.05 -2.19 -1.72
C HIS A 146 -11.56 -2.16 -1.42
N ALA A 147 -10.97 -3.33 -1.21
CA ALA A 147 -9.53 -3.52 -1.13
C ALA A 147 -9.09 -4.68 -2.02
N CYS A 148 -7.80 -4.70 -2.37
CA CYS A 148 -7.14 -5.80 -3.05
C CYS A 148 -5.83 -6.09 -2.30
N ASP A 149 -5.67 -7.30 -1.81
CA ASP A 149 -4.53 -7.70 -0.97
C ASP A 149 -4.28 -9.21 -1.10
N ASP A 150 -3.06 -9.66 -0.82
CA ASP A 150 -2.68 -11.07 -0.86
C ASP A 150 -2.41 -11.66 0.54
N ASN A 151 -2.13 -10.80 1.52
CA ASN A 151 -1.79 -11.23 2.88
C ASN A 151 -3.04 -11.59 3.69
N PRO A 152 -3.23 -12.88 4.09
CA PRO A 152 -4.43 -13.32 4.80
C PRO A 152 -4.76 -12.51 6.06
N LYS A 153 -3.74 -12.07 6.81
CA LYS A 153 -3.94 -11.27 8.02
C LYS A 153 -4.45 -9.87 7.70
N VAL A 154 -4.01 -9.31 6.58
CA VAL A 154 -4.48 -7.99 6.10
C VAL A 154 -5.84 -8.10 5.45
N VAL A 155 -6.12 -9.20 4.72
CA VAL A 155 -7.46 -9.51 4.22
C VAL A 155 -8.47 -9.54 5.37
N ALA A 156 -8.16 -10.26 6.45
CA ALA A 156 -9.01 -10.29 7.64
C ALA A 156 -9.21 -8.88 8.25
N LEU A 157 -8.21 -8.01 8.23
CA LEU A 157 -8.34 -6.61 8.66
C LEU A 157 -9.37 -5.87 7.82
N TRP A 158 -9.31 -5.99 6.49
CA TRP A 158 -10.27 -5.31 5.61
C TRP A 158 -11.69 -5.81 5.82
N GLU A 159 -11.86 -7.13 5.98
CA GLU A 159 -13.16 -7.75 6.27
C GLU A 159 -13.73 -7.28 7.62
N ASP A 160 -12.90 -7.22 8.67
CA ASP A 160 -13.29 -6.70 10.00
C ASP A 160 -13.74 -5.22 9.93
N LEU A 161 -13.19 -4.45 9.00
CA LEU A 161 -13.58 -3.07 8.75
C LEU A 161 -14.81 -2.94 7.84
N GLY A 162 -15.40 -4.06 7.41
CA GLY A 162 -16.55 -4.09 6.51
C GLY A 162 -16.20 -3.74 5.06
N ILE A 163 -14.93 -3.88 4.65
CA ILE A 163 -14.44 -3.59 3.31
C ILE A 163 -14.33 -4.90 2.53
N PRO A 164 -15.11 -5.10 1.44
CA PRO A 164 -14.95 -6.26 0.57
C PRO A 164 -13.54 -6.32 -0.03
N VAL A 165 -12.94 -7.51 -0.04
CA VAL A 165 -11.56 -7.72 -0.50
C VAL A 165 -11.52 -8.62 -1.72
N GLU A 166 -10.81 -8.19 -2.76
CA GLU A 166 -10.36 -9.08 -3.82
C GLU A 166 -9.01 -9.66 -3.41
N ILE A 167 -8.94 -10.99 -3.27
CA ILE A 167 -7.76 -11.70 -2.82
C ILE A 167 -6.93 -12.11 -4.03
N VAL A 168 -5.69 -11.65 -4.08
CA VAL A 168 -4.70 -12.12 -5.06
C VAL A 168 -3.97 -13.32 -4.44
N PRO A 169 -3.95 -14.49 -5.08
CA PRO A 169 -3.23 -15.63 -4.56
C PRO A 169 -1.72 -15.41 -4.71
N GLY A 170 -1.06 -15.08 -3.61
CA GLY A 170 0.37 -14.76 -3.61
C GLY A 170 1.15 -15.42 -2.47
N TRP A 171 0.48 -15.82 -1.39
CA TRP A 171 1.10 -16.43 -0.22
C TRP A 171 0.59 -17.85 0.01
N ASP A 172 1.51 -18.81 0.22
CA ASP A 172 1.17 -20.11 0.82
C ASP A 172 0.97 -19.89 2.33
N GLU A 173 -0.11 -20.43 2.91
CA GLU A 173 -0.38 -20.35 4.35
C GLU A 173 0.79 -20.84 5.20
N ARG A 174 1.59 -21.79 4.69
CA ARG A 174 2.81 -22.31 5.34
C ARG A 174 3.93 -21.27 5.43
N GLU A 175 3.96 -20.27 4.56
CA GLU A 175 4.96 -19.20 4.55
C GLU A 175 4.61 -18.10 5.58
N VAL A 176 3.33 -17.91 5.89
CA VAL A 176 2.84 -16.87 6.82
C VAL A 176 3.09 -17.24 8.28
N THR A 177 3.14 -18.52 8.61
CA THR A 177 3.37 -19.02 9.99
C THR A 177 4.83 -18.95 10.43
N SER A 178 5.77 -18.67 9.54
CA SER A 178 7.21 -18.57 9.81
C SER A 178 7.74 -17.13 9.97
N VAL A 179 6.85 -16.13 10.07
CA VAL A 179 7.18 -14.70 10.19
C VAL A 179 6.88 -14.19 11.58
#